data_66c4f46cbb0574fa3af971999cb4d251
#
_entry.id   66c4f46cbb0574fa3af971999cb4d251
#
_cell.length_a   1.000
_cell.length_b   1.000
_cell.length_c   1.000
_cell.angle_alpha   90.00
_cell.angle_beta   90.00
_cell.angle_gamma   90.00
#
_symmetry.space_group_name_H-M   'P 1'
#
loop_
_entity.id
_entity.type
_entity.pdbx_description
1 polymer ?
#
loop_
_entity_poly.entity_id
_entity_poly.type
_entity_poly.pdbx_seq_one_letter_code
_entity_poly.pdbx_strand_id
1 'polypeptide(L)'
;MEAEFSGRYLLTLAAMTVAGFILITGVVAIVNPFGLIRFAPTIPGINTAKVARNESDRLIKRYDPITLRPKTIIIGTSRVKFAFDPAKVGSVFAPAYNAGIDALSISEGQQLLEGYLHDGIPIEHVFFELFLFQFFHSWPGRQQEAPHGRDGAITDFLATSFSGSAVRAAIETVRASLASNVVVTRENGFRPIARPHNGVGFVPPQWLASAKTQSEPSSDDEISSPKQPLSLLRDESFRDLEKIVEFCRAHNIDLRFFVSPLHPVFAHTQGKVLLHEWLRRISVLPRVISFLTTEQFRDYELTRPKLYYSDYSHVSFAAADLMIEDLMAYPNQRYGHVLNPNTLPRIIAEWDDQLSAWEQLNPDFVQGFKAAMRSGK
;
A
#
# COMPACT_ATOMS: atom_id res chain seq x y z
N MET A 1 0.04 -54.14 36.19
CA MET A 1 0.20 -54.34 34.73
C MET A 1 -0.57 -53.30 33.90
N GLU A 2 -1.88 -53.14 34.04
CA GLU A 2 -2.67 -52.18 33.22
C GLU A 2 -2.24 -50.71 33.41
N ALA A 3 -1.99 -50.26 34.64
CA ALA A 3 -1.57 -48.86 34.90
C ALA A 3 -0.16 -48.57 34.35
N GLU A 4 0.74 -49.53 34.34
CA GLU A 4 2.09 -49.39 33.83
C GLU A 4 2.12 -49.36 32.28
N PHE A 5 1.25 -50.15 31.65
CA PHE A 5 1.06 -50.17 30.22
C PHE A 5 0.47 -48.83 29.71
N SER A 6 -0.51 -48.28 30.45
CA SER A 6 -1.13 -47.00 30.20
C SER A 6 -0.10 -45.86 30.28
N GLY A 7 0.78 -45.84 31.27
CA GLY A 7 1.83 -44.84 31.45
C GLY A 7 2.85 -44.81 30.31
N ARG A 8 3.32 -45.99 29.90
CA ARG A 8 4.28 -46.13 28.78
C ARG A 8 3.66 -45.71 27.45
N TYR A 9 2.39 -46.05 27.20
CA TYR A 9 1.68 -45.62 25.99
C TYR A 9 1.54 -44.10 25.92
N LEU A 10 1.11 -43.45 27.00
CA LEU A 10 0.98 -42.01 27.08
C LEU A 10 2.34 -41.32 26.89
N LEU A 11 3.41 -41.83 27.47
CA LEU A 11 4.75 -41.27 27.31
C LEU A 11 5.23 -41.38 25.84
N THR A 12 4.98 -42.55 25.22
CA THR A 12 5.35 -42.77 23.82
C THR A 12 4.55 -41.84 22.89
N LEU A 13 3.25 -41.71 23.11
CA LEU A 13 2.39 -40.79 22.34
C LEU A 13 2.87 -39.36 22.50
N ALA A 14 3.15 -38.91 23.71
CA ALA A 14 3.67 -37.55 23.97
C ALA A 14 5.04 -37.35 23.28
N ALA A 15 5.94 -38.29 23.36
CA ALA A 15 7.24 -38.21 22.71
C ALA A 15 7.13 -38.15 21.17
N MET A 16 6.25 -38.96 20.57
CA MET A 16 5.98 -38.92 19.11
C MET A 16 5.36 -37.61 18.70
N THR A 17 4.42 -37.05 19.49
CA THR A 17 3.80 -35.77 19.23
C THR A 17 4.85 -34.65 19.27
N VAL A 18 5.70 -34.60 20.28
CA VAL A 18 6.79 -33.63 20.42
C VAL A 18 7.79 -33.77 19.27
N ALA A 19 8.21 -35.00 18.93
CA ALA A 19 9.12 -35.22 17.81
C ALA A 19 8.52 -34.78 16.47
N GLY A 20 7.25 -35.09 16.21
CA GLY A 20 6.52 -34.63 15.03
C GLY A 20 6.45 -33.11 14.96
N PHE A 21 6.17 -32.44 16.07
CA PHE A 21 6.13 -31.00 16.18
C PHE A 21 7.50 -30.36 15.90
N ILE A 22 8.57 -30.90 16.49
CA ILE A 22 9.95 -30.42 16.22
C ILE A 22 10.32 -30.61 14.76
N LEU A 23 9.96 -31.73 14.15
CA LEU A 23 10.23 -32.00 12.74
C LEU A 23 9.52 -30.98 11.83
N ILE A 24 8.23 -30.76 12.02
CA ILE A 24 7.44 -29.81 11.24
C ILE A 24 8.01 -28.40 11.38
N THR A 25 8.27 -27.94 12.60
CA THR A 25 8.87 -26.65 12.89
C THR A 25 10.25 -26.50 12.25
N GLY A 26 11.06 -27.53 12.32
CA GLY A 26 12.39 -27.57 11.68
C GLY A 26 12.29 -27.40 10.16
N VAL A 27 11.35 -28.09 9.52
CA VAL A 27 11.08 -27.94 8.08
C VAL A 27 10.62 -26.51 7.74
N VAL A 28 9.66 -25.97 8.50
CA VAL A 28 9.19 -24.58 8.29
C VAL A 28 10.33 -23.58 8.49
N ALA A 29 11.19 -23.79 9.48
CA ALA A 29 12.35 -22.93 9.74
C ALA A 29 13.38 -22.98 8.59
N ILE A 30 13.67 -24.16 8.04
CA ILE A 30 14.58 -24.32 6.89
C ILE A 30 14.01 -23.67 5.63
N VAL A 31 12.73 -23.92 5.34
CA VAL A 31 12.04 -23.31 4.18
C VAL A 31 11.89 -21.80 4.36
N ASN A 32 11.67 -21.35 5.61
CA ASN A 32 11.57 -19.95 5.98
C ASN A 32 10.62 -19.17 5.03
N PRO A 33 9.35 -19.56 4.89
CA PRO A 33 8.45 -19.08 3.82
C PRO A 33 8.18 -17.57 3.87
N PHE A 34 8.22 -16.97 5.06
CA PHE A 34 8.03 -15.54 5.27
C PHE A 34 9.33 -14.74 5.24
N GLY A 35 10.50 -15.41 5.26
CA GLY A 35 11.81 -14.75 5.29
C GLY A 35 12.16 -14.11 6.63
N LEU A 36 11.55 -14.50 7.74
CA LEU A 36 11.79 -13.92 9.07
C LEU A 36 13.11 -14.37 9.69
N ILE A 37 13.58 -15.57 9.35
CA ILE A 37 14.89 -16.06 9.78
C ILE A 37 15.96 -15.52 8.83
N ARG A 38 16.63 -14.45 9.23
CA ARG A 38 17.54 -13.68 8.38
C ARG A 38 18.83 -14.40 8.02
N PHE A 39 19.31 -15.27 8.91
CA PHE A 39 20.53 -16.07 8.72
C PHE A 39 20.26 -17.40 8.02
N ALA A 40 18.99 -17.74 7.71
CA ALA A 40 18.68 -18.96 6.99
C ALA A 40 19.22 -18.90 5.55
N PRO A 41 19.99 -19.92 5.11
CA PRO A 41 20.56 -19.92 3.78
C PRO A 41 19.47 -20.02 2.71
N THR A 42 19.71 -19.40 1.56
CA THR A 42 18.88 -19.62 0.38
C THR A 42 19.29 -20.93 -0.29
N ILE A 43 18.36 -21.88 -0.37
CA ILE A 43 18.59 -23.20 -0.93
C ILE A 43 17.83 -23.30 -2.26
N PRO A 44 18.54 -23.49 -3.40
CA PRO A 44 17.91 -23.65 -4.70
C PRO A 44 16.85 -24.76 -4.70
N GLY A 45 15.68 -24.47 -5.27
CA GLY A 45 14.55 -25.40 -5.34
C GLY A 45 13.75 -25.58 -4.03
N ILE A 46 14.19 -24.97 -2.91
CA ILE A 46 13.51 -25.10 -1.62
C ILE A 46 12.91 -23.76 -1.17
N ASN A 47 13.71 -22.66 -1.15
CA ASN A 47 13.27 -21.42 -0.55
C ASN A 47 13.70 -20.16 -1.32
N THR A 48 13.95 -20.30 -2.63
CA THR A 48 14.30 -19.18 -3.51
C THR A 48 13.11 -18.28 -3.82
N ALA A 49 11.89 -18.84 -3.87
CA ALA A 49 10.67 -18.09 -4.20
C ALA A 49 9.68 -18.11 -3.03
N LYS A 50 9.88 -17.22 -2.06
CA LYS A 50 9.08 -17.12 -0.82
C LYS A 50 7.74 -16.41 -1.09
N VAL A 51 6.81 -17.13 -1.74
CA VAL A 51 5.52 -16.57 -2.18
C VAL A 51 4.62 -16.10 -1.03
N ALA A 52 4.75 -16.69 0.15
CA ALA A 52 4.00 -16.26 1.33
C ALA A 52 4.29 -14.81 1.74
N ARG A 53 5.45 -14.26 1.38
CA ARG A 53 5.76 -12.83 1.57
C ARG A 53 4.79 -11.92 0.83
N ASN A 54 4.22 -12.38 -0.27
CA ASN A 54 3.30 -11.59 -1.09
C ASN A 54 2.00 -11.21 -0.39
N GLU A 55 1.59 -12.01 0.58
CA GLU A 55 0.32 -11.84 1.31
C GLU A 55 0.53 -11.49 2.80
N SER A 56 1.78 -11.40 3.22
CA SER A 56 2.17 -11.14 4.61
C SER A 56 2.79 -9.76 4.80
N ASP A 57 2.31 -8.75 4.06
CA ASP A 57 2.90 -7.41 4.06
C ASP A 57 3.11 -6.86 5.45
N ARG A 58 2.08 -6.88 6.30
CA ARG A 58 2.16 -6.30 7.64
C ARG A 58 3.23 -6.97 8.51
N LEU A 59 3.45 -8.26 8.30
CA LEU A 59 4.49 -9.01 8.98
C LEU A 59 5.88 -8.68 8.43
N ILE A 60 6.08 -8.84 7.12
CA ILE A 60 7.41 -8.65 6.50
C ILE A 60 7.87 -7.21 6.55
N LYS A 61 6.95 -6.24 6.31
CA LYS A 61 7.27 -4.82 6.32
C LYS A 61 7.72 -4.33 7.69
N ARG A 62 7.29 -4.98 8.76
CA ARG A 62 7.75 -4.69 10.12
C ARG A 62 9.23 -5.04 10.32
N TYR A 63 9.67 -6.18 9.80
CA TYR A 63 10.97 -6.76 10.13
C TYR A 63 12.05 -6.59 9.07
N ASP A 64 11.69 -6.50 7.79
CA ASP A 64 12.67 -6.36 6.69
C ASP A 64 13.61 -5.17 6.88
N PRO A 65 13.15 -3.96 7.28
CA PRO A 65 14.02 -2.80 7.43
C PRO A 65 15.09 -2.95 8.51
N ILE A 66 14.89 -3.83 9.50
CA ILE A 66 15.89 -4.09 10.56
C ILE A 66 17.21 -4.58 9.95
N THR A 67 17.15 -5.40 8.90
CA THR A 67 18.34 -5.93 8.24
C THR A 67 18.88 -4.98 7.17
N LEU A 68 17.99 -4.42 6.36
CA LEU A 68 18.37 -3.52 5.26
C LEU A 68 18.93 -2.19 5.77
N ARG A 69 18.47 -1.75 6.97
CA ARG A 69 18.81 -0.46 7.58
C ARG A 69 18.69 0.72 6.61
N PRO A 70 17.52 0.90 6.00
CA PRO A 70 17.33 1.93 4.98
C PRO A 70 17.45 3.33 5.55
N LYS A 71 17.96 4.25 4.72
CA LYS A 71 17.94 5.70 4.97
C LYS A 71 16.64 6.33 4.50
N THR A 72 16.01 5.75 3.47
CA THR A 72 14.75 6.24 2.92
C THR A 72 13.67 5.18 3.05
N ILE A 73 12.52 5.58 3.56
CA ILE A 73 11.30 4.75 3.62
C ILE A 73 10.25 5.36 2.69
N ILE A 74 9.66 4.54 1.80
CA ILE A 74 8.52 4.93 0.97
C ILE A 74 7.28 4.27 1.55
N ILE A 75 6.41 5.05 2.18
CA ILE A 75 5.19 4.58 2.87
C ILE A 75 3.98 4.88 1.99
N GLY A 76 3.06 3.94 1.89
CA GLY A 76 1.80 4.14 1.18
C GLY A 76 1.00 2.85 1.04
N THR A 77 -0.02 2.91 0.20
CA THR A 77 -0.96 1.82 -0.03
C THR A 77 -0.42 0.78 -1.03
N SER A 78 -1.31 -0.06 -1.58
CA SER A 78 -0.97 -0.96 -2.70
C SER A 78 -0.37 -0.21 -3.90
N ARG A 79 -0.66 1.07 -4.07
CA ARG A 79 -0.11 1.94 -5.12
C ARG A 79 1.42 2.05 -4.99
N VAL A 80 1.90 2.29 -3.78
CA VAL A 80 3.34 2.27 -3.45
C VAL A 80 3.89 0.86 -3.58
N LYS A 81 3.24 -0.12 -2.95
CA LYS A 81 3.69 -1.52 -2.92
C LYS A 81 4.06 -2.07 -4.28
N PHE A 82 3.24 -1.79 -5.29
CA PHE A 82 3.38 -2.41 -6.61
C PHE A 82 4.12 -1.55 -7.64
N ALA A 83 4.26 -0.24 -7.43
CA ALA A 83 4.81 0.64 -8.45
C ALA A 83 6.16 1.26 -8.08
N PHE A 84 6.42 1.54 -6.81
CA PHE A 84 7.62 2.28 -6.38
C PHE A 84 8.78 1.33 -6.11
N ASP A 85 9.72 1.22 -7.05
CA ASP A 85 10.95 0.44 -6.86
C ASP A 85 12.01 1.25 -6.09
N PRO A 86 12.38 0.85 -4.85
CA PRO A 86 13.42 1.55 -4.09
C PRO A 86 14.79 1.55 -4.75
N ALA A 87 15.04 0.66 -5.70
CA ALA A 87 16.29 0.65 -6.46
C ALA A 87 16.45 1.86 -7.41
N LYS A 88 15.35 2.61 -7.62
CA LYS A 88 15.35 3.84 -8.46
C LYS A 88 15.76 5.10 -7.69
N VAL A 89 15.84 5.05 -6.37
CA VAL A 89 16.32 6.21 -5.60
C VAL A 89 17.81 6.41 -5.83
N GLY A 90 18.22 7.67 -5.93
CA GLY A 90 19.62 8.03 -6.08
C GLY A 90 20.48 7.68 -4.86
N SER A 91 21.80 7.65 -5.00
CA SER A 91 22.75 7.23 -3.98
C SER A 91 22.62 7.99 -2.65
N VAL A 92 22.22 9.26 -2.69
CA VAL A 92 22.00 10.10 -1.49
C VAL A 92 20.87 9.55 -0.62
N PHE A 93 19.86 8.96 -1.25
CA PHE A 93 18.65 8.41 -0.60
C PHE A 93 18.77 6.89 -0.34
N ALA A 94 19.81 6.25 -0.86
CA ALA A 94 20.02 4.80 -0.71
C ALA A 94 20.73 4.46 0.62
N PRO A 95 20.48 3.29 1.21
CA PRO A 95 19.50 2.29 0.78
C PRO A 95 18.05 2.72 1.08
N ALA A 96 17.12 2.34 0.22
CA ALA A 96 15.72 2.66 0.39
C ALA A 96 14.85 1.40 0.52
N TYR A 97 13.69 1.56 1.15
CA TYR A 97 12.76 0.47 1.39
C TYR A 97 11.32 0.87 1.03
N ASN A 98 10.63 -0.02 0.32
CA ASN A 98 9.21 0.12 0.03
C ASN A 98 8.37 -0.46 1.16
N ALA A 99 7.78 0.40 1.97
CA ALA A 99 6.86 0.06 3.06
C ALA A 99 5.37 0.16 2.65
N GLY A 100 5.08 0.02 1.35
CA GLY A 100 3.70 0.00 0.84
C GLY A 100 2.96 -1.26 1.28
N ILE A 101 1.75 -1.10 1.81
CA ILE A 101 0.87 -2.16 2.33
C ILE A 101 -0.52 -2.00 1.75
N ASP A 102 -1.16 -3.10 1.38
CA ASP A 102 -2.53 -3.07 0.87
C ASP A 102 -3.47 -2.43 1.90
N ALA A 103 -4.19 -1.39 1.47
CA ALA A 103 -5.13 -0.64 2.29
C ALA A 103 -4.51 -0.06 3.59
N LEU A 104 -3.25 0.37 3.55
CA LEU A 104 -2.59 1.03 4.68
C LEU A 104 -3.38 2.27 5.12
N SER A 105 -3.68 2.39 6.40
CA SER A 105 -4.22 3.63 6.99
C SER A 105 -3.10 4.59 7.39
N ILE A 106 -3.45 5.86 7.59
CA ILE A 106 -2.47 6.88 8.05
C ILE A 106 -1.88 6.47 9.41
N SER A 107 -2.72 6.03 10.34
CA SER A 107 -2.27 5.59 11.67
C SER A 107 -1.35 4.36 11.63
N GLU A 108 -1.62 3.39 10.73
CA GLU A 108 -0.69 2.26 10.53
C GLU A 108 0.66 2.74 9.97
N GLY A 109 0.65 3.71 9.04
CA GLY A 109 1.88 4.31 8.50
C GLY A 109 2.69 5.02 9.59
N GLN A 110 2.03 5.73 10.50
CA GLN A 110 2.66 6.32 11.69
C GLN A 110 3.31 5.25 12.57
N GLN A 111 2.56 4.21 12.94
CA GLN A 111 3.05 3.12 13.80
C GLN A 111 4.26 2.39 13.20
N LEU A 112 4.26 2.16 11.87
CA LEU A 112 5.42 1.59 11.19
C LEU A 112 6.65 2.46 11.33
N LEU A 113 6.51 3.78 11.11
CA LEU A 113 7.62 4.72 11.20
C LEU A 113 8.18 4.80 12.62
N GLU A 114 7.32 4.88 13.62
CA GLU A 114 7.69 4.87 15.04
C GLU A 114 8.43 3.57 15.41
N GLY A 115 7.91 2.42 14.95
CA GLY A 115 8.51 1.13 15.18
C GLY A 115 9.91 1.02 14.56
N TYR A 116 10.11 1.53 13.36
CA TYR A 116 11.42 1.52 12.70
C TYR A 116 12.46 2.32 13.47
N LEU A 117 12.11 3.52 13.95
CA LEU A 117 13.02 4.31 14.75
C LEU A 117 13.30 3.67 16.12
N HIS A 118 12.26 3.08 16.75
CA HIS A 118 12.44 2.32 17.99
C HIS A 118 13.44 1.16 17.82
N ASP A 119 13.42 0.48 16.67
CA ASP A 119 14.36 -0.57 16.32
C ASP A 119 15.75 -0.05 15.89
N GLY A 120 15.97 1.24 15.95
CA GLY A 120 17.23 1.91 15.65
C GLY A 120 17.57 1.92 14.16
N ILE A 121 16.58 1.91 13.27
CA ILE A 121 16.79 2.05 11.83
C ILE A 121 17.14 3.51 11.55
N PRO A 122 18.24 3.81 10.81
CA PRO A 122 18.76 5.16 10.60
C PRO A 122 17.99 5.89 9.49
N ILE A 123 16.69 6.19 9.72
CA ILE A 123 15.85 6.86 8.74
C ILE A 123 16.22 8.33 8.64
N GLU A 124 16.58 8.78 7.44
CA GLU A 124 16.87 10.17 7.11
C GLU A 124 15.75 10.81 6.29
N HIS A 125 15.06 10.01 5.45
CA HIS A 125 14.03 10.48 4.53
C HIS A 125 12.78 9.59 4.58
N VAL A 126 11.60 10.22 4.49
CA VAL A 126 10.31 9.54 4.37
C VAL A 126 9.54 10.14 3.20
N PHE A 127 9.15 9.30 2.24
CA PHE A 127 8.20 9.63 1.18
C PHE A 127 6.87 8.98 1.53
N PHE A 128 5.86 9.79 1.84
CA PHE A 128 4.58 9.31 2.36
C PHE A 128 3.44 9.60 1.38
N GLU A 129 2.80 8.55 0.86
CA GLU A 129 1.65 8.68 -0.03
C GLU A 129 0.42 9.18 0.72
N LEU A 130 -0.25 10.17 0.14
CA LEU A 130 -1.57 10.62 0.53
C LEU A 130 -2.58 10.14 -0.52
N PHE A 131 -3.42 9.20 -0.15
CA PHE A 131 -4.46 8.66 -1.00
C PHE A 131 -5.83 8.94 -0.39
N LEU A 132 -6.76 9.52 -1.16
CA LEU A 132 -8.06 10.01 -0.68
C LEU A 132 -8.79 9.00 0.22
N PHE A 133 -8.78 7.71 -0.14
CA PHE A 133 -9.51 6.69 0.62
C PHE A 133 -8.94 6.42 2.02
N GLN A 134 -7.67 6.71 2.29
CA GLN A 134 -7.10 6.60 3.64
C GLN A 134 -7.78 7.53 4.65
N PHE A 135 -8.56 8.51 4.13
CA PHE A 135 -9.28 9.50 4.93
C PHE A 135 -10.76 9.17 5.10
N PHE A 136 -11.24 8.03 4.59
CA PHE A 136 -12.65 7.65 4.72
C PHE A 136 -12.90 6.81 5.98
N HIS A 137 -14.07 7.01 6.60
CA HIS A 137 -14.53 6.18 7.72
C HIS A 137 -14.65 4.69 7.34
N SER A 138 -15.00 4.40 6.10
CA SER A 138 -15.14 3.03 5.59
C SER A 138 -13.81 2.37 5.22
N TRP A 139 -12.69 3.10 5.29
CA TRP A 139 -11.38 2.51 4.98
C TRP A 139 -11.03 1.41 5.98
N PRO A 140 -10.67 0.22 5.53
CA PRO A 140 -10.49 -0.94 6.39
C PRO A 140 -9.19 -0.92 7.19
N GLY A 141 -8.76 0.25 7.66
CA GLY A 141 -7.58 0.33 8.52
C GLY A 141 -7.70 -0.69 9.65
N ARG A 142 -6.89 -1.74 9.60
CA ARG A 142 -6.83 -2.70 10.69
C ARG A 142 -6.09 -2.02 11.83
N GLN A 143 -6.73 -1.91 13.00
CA GLN A 143 -5.98 -1.62 14.22
C GLN A 143 -5.01 -2.80 14.42
N GLN A 144 -3.76 -2.60 14.06
CA GLN A 144 -2.72 -3.52 14.44
C GLN A 144 -2.29 -3.20 15.87
N GLU A 145 -2.07 -4.25 16.65
CA GLU A 145 -1.33 -4.14 17.90
C GLU A 145 -0.01 -3.41 17.67
N ALA A 146 0.40 -2.63 18.65
CA ALA A 146 1.64 -1.86 18.61
C ALA A 146 2.81 -2.73 18.08
N PRO A 147 3.72 -2.17 17.28
CA PRO A 147 4.84 -2.92 16.76
C PRO A 147 5.63 -3.50 17.94
N HIS A 148 5.71 -4.84 18.00
CA HIS A 148 6.65 -5.47 18.90
C HIS A 148 8.05 -5.22 18.34
N GLY A 149 8.97 -4.70 19.16
CA GLY A 149 10.37 -4.51 18.79
C GLY A 149 11.08 -5.82 18.39
N ARG A 150 12.41 -5.81 18.28
CA ARG A 150 13.21 -7.00 17.89
C ARG A 150 12.83 -8.28 18.62
N ASP A 151 12.46 -8.18 19.89
CA ASP A 151 12.01 -9.31 20.71
C ASP A 151 10.67 -9.89 20.21
N GLY A 152 9.82 -9.08 19.59
CA GLY A 152 8.58 -9.50 18.95
C GLY A 152 8.81 -10.35 17.69
N ALA A 153 9.96 -10.22 17.01
CA ALA A 153 10.24 -11.01 15.80
C ALA A 153 10.31 -12.51 16.10
N ILE A 154 10.87 -12.89 17.24
CA ILE A 154 10.93 -14.31 17.67
C ILE A 154 9.53 -14.79 18.03
N THR A 155 8.77 -13.99 18.76
CA THR A 155 7.39 -14.33 19.14
C THR A 155 6.49 -14.45 17.92
N ASP A 156 6.54 -13.49 16.99
CA ASP A 156 5.78 -13.51 15.74
C ASP A 156 6.22 -14.67 14.83
N PHE A 157 7.53 -14.95 14.78
CA PHE A 157 8.04 -16.13 14.07
C PHE A 157 7.48 -17.42 14.68
N LEU A 158 7.53 -17.58 16.00
CA LEU A 158 7.00 -18.76 16.66
C LEU A 158 5.49 -18.89 16.44
N ALA A 159 4.73 -17.82 16.69
CA ALA A 159 3.28 -17.81 16.48
C ALA A 159 2.90 -18.13 15.02
N THR A 160 3.66 -17.59 14.08
CA THR A 160 3.43 -17.82 12.65
C THR A 160 3.86 -19.24 12.25
N SER A 161 5.03 -19.72 12.71
CA SER A 161 5.61 -21.01 12.31
C SER A 161 4.86 -22.21 12.87
N PHE A 162 4.15 -22.05 13.99
CA PHE A 162 3.35 -23.12 14.60
C PHE A 162 1.92 -23.19 14.08
N SER A 163 1.59 -22.44 13.05
CA SER A 163 0.24 -22.45 12.46
C SER A 163 0.14 -23.42 11.27
N GLY A 164 -1.04 -23.96 11.03
CA GLY A 164 -1.30 -24.74 9.82
C GLY A 164 -1.05 -23.93 8.52
N SER A 165 -1.19 -22.61 8.60
CA SER A 165 -0.86 -21.68 7.51
C SER A 165 0.64 -21.67 7.18
N ALA A 166 1.52 -21.83 8.18
CA ALA A 166 2.97 -21.88 7.94
C ALA A 166 3.40 -23.15 7.18
N VAL A 167 2.79 -24.30 7.50
CA VAL A 167 3.05 -25.54 6.77
C VAL A 167 2.62 -25.40 5.32
N ARG A 168 1.43 -24.85 5.08
CA ARG A 168 0.94 -24.56 3.73
C ARG A 168 1.87 -23.59 3.00
N ALA A 169 2.26 -22.50 3.63
CA ALA A 169 3.19 -21.52 3.09
C ALA A 169 4.57 -22.15 2.75
N ALA A 170 5.06 -23.07 3.57
CA ALA A 170 6.29 -23.81 3.29
C ALA A 170 6.15 -24.70 2.04
N ILE A 171 5.05 -25.44 1.91
CA ILE A 171 4.77 -26.25 0.71
C ILE A 171 4.67 -25.38 -0.55
N GLU A 172 3.95 -24.27 -0.48
CA GLU A 172 3.80 -23.32 -1.59
C GLU A 172 5.15 -22.68 -1.96
N THR A 173 6.00 -22.35 -0.99
CA THR A 173 7.36 -21.84 -1.21
C THR A 173 8.23 -22.85 -1.94
N VAL A 174 8.22 -24.12 -1.54
CA VAL A 174 8.97 -25.17 -2.24
C VAL A 174 8.47 -25.33 -3.67
N ARG A 175 7.15 -25.42 -3.87
CA ARG A 175 6.55 -25.52 -5.22
C ARG A 175 6.94 -24.35 -6.09
N ALA A 176 6.85 -23.13 -5.58
CA ALA A 176 7.22 -21.92 -6.28
C ALA A 176 8.73 -21.85 -6.59
N SER A 177 9.57 -22.36 -5.67
CA SER A 177 11.02 -22.41 -5.85
C SER A 177 11.48 -23.40 -6.92
N LEU A 178 10.64 -24.41 -7.22
CA LEU A 178 10.84 -25.34 -8.33
C LEU A 178 10.29 -24.82 -9.66
N ALA A 179 9.40 -23.82 -9.63
CA ALA A 179 8.83 -23.21 -10.83
C ALA A 179 9.69 -22.07 -11.33
N SER A 180 9.72 -21.85 -12.65
CA SER A 180 10.32 -20.66 -13.26
C SER A 180 9.32 -19.49 -13.25
N ASN A 181 9.82 -18.24 -13.12
CA ASN A 181 9.05 -16.99 -13.28
C ASN A 181 8.02 -16.67 -12.20
N VAL A 182 8.29 -17.00 -10.95
CA VAL A 182 7.43 -16.61 -9.82
C VAL A 182 7.79 -15.23 -9.32
N VAL A 183 6.79 -14.33 -9.23
CA VAL A 183 6.98 -12.98 -8.68
C VAL A 183 6.84 -13.01 -7.15
N VAL A 184 7.86 -12.55 -6.48
CA VAL A 184 7.90 -12.47 -5.01
C VAL A 184 8.23 -11.04 -4.55
N THR A 185 7.78 -10.67 -3.36
CA THR A 185 8.20 -9.43 -2.71
C THR A 185 9.69 -9.51 -2.39
N ARG A 186 10.47 -8.57 -2.93
CA ARG A 186 11.93 -8.47 -2.77
C ARG A 186 12.28 -8.07 -1.33
N GLU A 187 13.55 -8.21 -0.97
CA GLU A 187 14.06 -7.81 0.37
C GLU A 187 13.96 -6.30 0.62
N ASN A 188 14.01 -5.48 -0.44
CA ASN A 188 13.75 -4.04 -0.35
C ASN A 188 12.26 -3.68 -0.28
N GLY A 189 11.39 -4.65 -0.07
CA GLY A 189 9.95 -4.48 0.08
C GLY A 189 9.16 -4.33 -1.22
N PHE A 190 9.80 -4.20 -2.37
CA PHE A 190 9.13 -4.01 -3.65
C PHE A 190 8.57 -5.32 -4.20
N ARG A 191 7.32 -5.26 -4.70
CA ARG A 191 6.66 -6.38 -5.39
C ARG A 191 6.40 -6.04 -6.85
N PRO A 192 7.28 -6.43 -7.78
CA PRO A 192 7.18 -6.07 -9.20
C PRO A 192 6.06 -6.86 -9.90
N ILE A 193 4.81 -6.51 -9.65
CA ILE A 193 3.69 -7.07 -10.41
C ILE A 193 3.38 -6.11 -11.55
N ALA A 194 3.77 -6.50 -12.77
CA ALA A 194 3.11 -5.98 -13.95
C ALA A 194 1.68 -6.54 -13.94
N ARG A 195 0.72 -5.81 -13.38
CA ARG A 195 -0.68 -6.20 -13.52
C ARG A 195 -1.01 -6.15 -15.00
N PRO A 196 -1.58 -7.22 -15.59
CA PRO A 196 -2.03 -7.16 -16.96
C PRO A 196 -2.98 -5.98 -17.10
N HIS A 197 -2.79 -5.17 -18.12
CA HIS A 197 -3.67 -4.06 -18.47
C HIS A 197 -5.07 -4.63 -18.80
N ASN A 198 -5.87 -4.92 -17.81
CA ASN A 198 -7.29 -5.13 -17.98
C ASN A 198 -7.84 -3.78 -18.44
N GLY A 199 -8.18 -3.69 -19.72
CA GLY A 199 -8.40 -2.46 -20.47
C GLY A 199 -9.01 -1.32 -19.65
N VAL A 200 -8.40 -0.18 -19.76
CA VAL A 200 -8.98 1.08 -19.32
C VAL A 200 -10.36 1.21 -19.99
N GLY A 201 -11.42 1.10 -19.21
CA GLY A 201 -12.80 1.05 -19.72
C GLY A 201 -13.71 0.11 -18.93
N PHE A 202 -13.13 -0.79 -18.13
CA PHE A 202 -13.92 -1.70 -17.30
C PHE A 202 -13.87 -1.25 -15.82
N VAL A 203 -14.88 -0.51 -15.40
CA VAL A 203 -15.20 -0.36 -13.96
C VAL A 203 -15.91 -1.64 -13.56
N PRO A 204 -15.33 -2.48 -12.67
CA PRO A 204 -16.03 -3.67 -12.22
C PRO A 204 -17.39 -3.29 -11.63
N PRO A 205 -18.45 -4.07 -11.87
CA PRO A 205 -19.78 -3.85 -11.25
C PRO A 205 -19.71 -3.71 -9.72
N GLN A 206 -18.73 -4.34 -9.08
CA GLN A 206 -18.45 -4.24 -7.65
C GLN A 206 -18.06 -2.82 -7.19
N TRP A 207 -17.42 -2.02 -8.05
CA TRP A 207 -17.10 -0.63 -7.77
C TRP A 207 -18.30 0.29 -7.90
N LEU A 208 -19.14 0.04 -8.89
CA LEU A 208 -20.44 0.68 -9.02
C LEU A 208 -21.34 0.31 -7.82
N ALA A 209 -21.29 -0.92 -7.34
CA ALA A 209 -22.01 -1.35 -6.15
C ALA A 209 -21.51 -0.68 -4.86
N SER A 210 -20.17 -0.55 -4.68
CA SER A 210 -19.59 0.12 -3.50
C SER A 210 -19.80 1.63 -3.51
N ALA A 211 -19.82 2.28 -4.67
CA ALA A 211 -20.18 3.68 -4.79
C ALA A 211 -21.66 3.92 -4.39
N LYS A 212 -22.55 2.96 -4.65
CA LYS A 212 -23.97 3.02 -4.30
C LYS A 212 -24.26 2.89 -2.81
N THR A 213 -23.54 2.01 -2.12
CA THR A 213 -23.75 1.80 -0.67
C THR A 213 -23.31 2.99 0.17
N GLN A 214 -22.62 3.96 -0.43
CA GLN A 214 -22.10 5.15 0.24
C GLN A 214 -22.87 6.43 -0.08
N SER A 215 -23.85 6.41 -0.99
CA SER A 215 -24.65 7.57 -1.37
C SER A 215 -26.13 7.36 -1.06
N GLU A 216 -26.66 8.09 -0.06
CA GLU A 216 -28.11 8.28 0.03
C GLU A 216 -28.56 9.29 -1.04
N PRO A 217 -29.66 9.05 -1.78
CA PRO A 217 -30.12 9.96 -2.83
C PRO A 217 -30.67 11.24 -2.23
N SER A 218 -29.98 12.36 -2.45
CA SER A 218 -30.55 13.67 -2.28
C SER A 218 -31.23 14.11 -3.58
N SER A 219 -32.40 14.76 -3.42
CA SER A 219 -33.35 15.28 -4.41
C SER A 219 -32.90 15.55 -5.86
N ASP A 220 -33.85 15.35 -6.78
CA ASP A 220 -33.79 15.17 -8.23
C ASP A 220 -33.10 16.22 -9.12
N ASP A 221 -32.59 17.34 -8.62
CA ASP A 221 -32.19 18.48 -9.47
C ASP A 221 -30.69 18.70 -9.69
N GLU A 222 -29.80 17.87 -9.09
CA GLU A 222 -28.33 18.04 -9.26
C GLU A 222 -27.61 16.70 -9.46
N ILE A 223 -27.95 15.98 -10.53
CA ILE A 223 -27.19 14.77 -10.91
C ILE A 223 -26.03 15.15 -11.83
N SER A 224 -25.15 15.98 -11.31
CA SER A 224 -23.79 16.15 -11.83
C SER A 224 -22.80 15.72 -10.75
N SER A 225 -22.41 14.48 -10.71
CA SER A 225 -21.56 13.80 -9.71
C SER A 225 -22.25 13.56 -8.36
N PRO A 226 -22.13 12.35 -7.76
CA PRO A 226 -22.66 12.10 -6.45
C PRO A 226 -22.02 13.05 -5.44
N LYS A 227 -22.82 13.85 -4.75
CA LYS A 227 -22.35 14.63 -3.59
C LYS A 227 -22.10 13.67 -2.46
N GLN A 228 -20.91 13.11 -2.38
CA GLN A 228 -20.50 12.39 -1.21
C GLN A 228 -20.45 13.37 -0.03
N PRO A 229 -21.11 13.07 1.10
CA PRO A 229 -21.10 13.98 2.23
C PRO A 229 -19.67 14.16 2.76
N LEU A 230 -19.27 15.39 3.07
CA LEU A 230 -17.95 15.72 3.65
C LEU A 230 -17.68 14.95 4.96
N SER A 231 -18.76 14.52 5.64
CA SER A 231 -18.69 13.64 6.83
C SER A 231 -18.05 12.27 6.57
N LEU A 232 -17.81 11.89 5.30
CA LEU A 232 -17.01 10.69 4.99
C LEU A 232 -15.54 10.85 5.33
N LEU A 233 -15.01 12.08 5.38
CA LEU A 233 -13.62 12.34 5.74
C LEU A 233 -13.43 12.26 7.26
N ARG A 234 -12.53 11.39 7.68
CA ARG A 234 -12.18 11.20 9.10
C ARG A 234 -11.22 12.27 9.57
N ASP A 235 -11.60 13.04 10.57
CA ASP A 235 -10.71 14.01 11.20
C ASP A 235 -9.50 13.37 11.89
N GLU A 236 -9.65 12.13 12.37
CA GLU A 236 -8.54 11.37 12.93
C GLU A 236 -7.38 11.21 11.94
N SER A 237 -7.66 10.90 10.68
CA SER A 237 -6.61 10.72 9.67
C SER A 237 -5.79 11.98 9.46
N PHE A 238 -6.41 13.17 9.53
CA PHE A 238 -5.69 14.44 9.44
C PHE A 238 -4.87 14.73 10.69
N ARG A 239 -5.41 14.44 11.89
CA ARG A 239 -4.64 14.53 13.14
C ARG A 239 -3.45 13.58 13.18
N ASP A 240 -3.59 12.39 12.62
CA ASP A 240 -2.48 11.43 12.53
C ASP A 240 -1.39 11.93 11.59
N LEU A 241 -1.74 12.64 10.49
CA LEU A 241 -0.73 13.31 9.65
C LEU A 241 0.02 14.41 10.41
N GLU A 242 -0.67 15.21 11.22
CA GLU A 242 -0.03 16.23 12.05
C GLU A 242 0.99 15.60 13.01
N LYS A 243 0.62 14.48 13.65
CA LYS A 243 1.54 13.71 14.49
C LYS A 243 2.75 13.19 13.72
N ILE A 244 2.56 12.68 12.48
CA ILE A 244 3.67 12.24 11.61
C ILE A 244 4.62 13.42 11.33
N VAL A 245 4.09 14.60 11.02
CA VAL A 245 4.89 15.80 10.77
C VAL A 245 5.71 16.19 12.01
N GLU A 246 5.07 16.22 13.18
CA GLU A 246 5.74 16.53 14.45
C GLU A 246 6.81 15.49 14.80
N PHE A 247 6.49 14.21 14.64
CA PHE A 247 7.40 13.10 14.86
C PHE A 247 8.64 13.19 13.96
N CYS A 248 8.47 13.39 12.67
CA CYS A 248 9.58 13.52 11.72
C CYS A 248 10.43 14.75 12.04
N ARG A 249 9.82 15.87 12.42
CA ARG A 249 10.53 17.09 12.84
C ARG A 249 11.38 16.84 14.09
N ALA A 250 10.81 16.17 15.10
CA ALA A 250 11.51 15.87 16.36
C ALA A 250 12.74 14.96 16.15
N HIS A 251 12.73 14.12 15.09
CA HIS A 251 13.80 13.19 14.78
C HIS A 251 14.69 13.65 13.61
N ASN A 252 14.53 14.89 13.13
CA ASN A 252 15.27 15.46 11.98
C ASN A 252 15.13 14.63 10.69
N ILE A 253 13.96 14.05 10.45
CA ILE A 253 13.65 13.28 9.26
C ILE A 253 13.07 14.21 8.18
N ASP A 254 13.63 14.15 6.96
CA ASP A 254 13.11 14.85 5.79
C ASP A 254 11.85 14.12 5.28
N LEU A 255 10.68 14.64 5.71
CA LEU A 255 9.37 14.12 5.31
C LEU A 255 8.87 14.85 4.07
N ARG A 256 8.51 14.09 3.04
CA ARG A 256 7.88 14.57 1.81
C ARG A 256 6.60 13.77 1.56
N PHE A 257 5.49 14.47 1.52
CA PHE A 257 4.21 13.89 1.14
C PHE A 257 4.03 13.92 -0.37
N PHE A 258 3.31 12.95 -0.90
CA PHE A 258 2.93 12.98 -2.30
C PHE A 258 1.52 12.47 -2.54
N VAL A 259 0.86 13.06 -3.53
CA VAL A 259 -0.44 12.67 -4.04
C VAL A 259 -0.21 12.04 -5.40
N SER A 260 -0.43 10.73 -5.51
CA SER A 260 -0.33 10.01 -6.79
C SER A 260 -1.43 10.43 -7.75
N PRO A 261 -1.24 10.32 -9.07
CA PRO A 261 -2.29 10.54 -10.05
C PRO A 261 -3.54 9.71 -9.71
N LEU A 262 -4.71 10.31 -9.86
CA LEU A 262 -6.00 9.63 -9.73
C LEU A 262 -6.63 9.52 -11.13
N HIS A 263 -7.03 8.32 -11.51
CA HIS A 263 -7.76 8.16 -12.77
C HIS A 263 -9.10 8.92 -12.70
N PRO A 264 -9.54 9.63 -13.74
CA PRO A 264 -10.77 10.42 -13.74
C PRO A 264 -12.03 9.65 -13.34
N VAL A 265 -12.12 8.35 -13.64
CA VAL A 265 -13.17 7.46 -13.13
C VAL A 265 -13.33 7.57 -11.62
N PHE A 266 -12.23 7.63 -10.90
CA PHE A 266 -12.21 7.73 -9.45
C PHE A 266 -12.84 9.04 -8.96
N ALA A 267 -12.43 10.17 -9.55
CA ALA A 267 -12.97 11.47 -9.20
C ALA A 267 -14.46 11.59 -9.57
N HIS A 268 -14.84 11.06 -10.74
CA HIS A 268 -16.22 11.04 -11.17
C HIS A 268 -17.11 10.25 -10.18
N THR A 269 -16.63 9.13 -9.67
CA THR A 269 -17.37 8.28 -8.72
C THR A 269 -17.42 8.82 -7.29
N GLN A 270 -16.41 9.59 -6.85
CA GLN A 270 -16.33 10.12 -5.49
C GLN A 270 -16.88 11.55 -5.34
N GLY A 271 -17.03 12.27 -6.43
CA GLY A 271 -17.54 13.64 -6.46
C GLY A 271 -16.45 14.71 -6.22
N LYS A 272 -16.56 15.78 -6.97
CA LYS A 272 -15.61 16.90 -6.96
C LYS A 272 -15.48 17.56 -5.58
N VAL A 273 -16.60 17.78 -4.91
CA VAL A 273 -16.64 18.50 -3.62
C VAL A 273 -15.79 17.80 -2.57
N LEU A 274 -15.88 16.48 -2.50
CA LEU A 274 -15.09 15.68 -1.54
C LEU A 274 -13.60 15.74 -1.84
N LEU A 275 -13.23 15.63 -3.13
CA LEU A 275 -11.84 15.74 -3.56
C LEU A 275 -11.27 17.13 -3.26
N HIS A 276 -12.02 18.20 -3.56
CA HIS A 276 -11.59 19.58 -3.29
C HIS A 276 -11.36 19.82 -1.80
N GLU A 277 -12.28 19.36 -0.94
CA GLU A 277 -12.14 19.49 0.51
C GLU A 277 -10.94 18.69 1.04
N TRP A 278 -10.73 17.47 0.56
CA TRP A 278 -9.56 16.70 0.90
C TRP A 278 -8.25 17.42 0.50
N LEU A 279 -8.16 17.91 -0.75
CA LEU A 279 -7.00 18.67 -1.23
C LEU A 279 -6.77 19.94 -0.39
N ARG A 280 -7.85 20.65 -0.05
CA ARG A 280 -7.77 21.84 0.80
C ARG A 280 -7.17 21.49 2.17
N ARG A 281 -7.60 20.39 2.78
CA ARG A 281 -7.12 19.97 4.09
C ARG A 281 -5.68 19.49 4.07
N ILE A 282 -5.23 18.81 3.02
CA ILE A 282 -3.83 18.37 2.93
C ILE A 282 -2.89 19.47 2.41
N SER A 283 -3.40 20.54 1.79
CA SER A 283 -2.57 21.63 1.26
C SER A 283 -1.83 22.43 2.33
N VAL A 284 -2.24 22.35 3.59
CA VAL A 284 -1.57 23.02 4.72
C VAL A 284 -0.40 22.21 5.28
N LEU A 285 -0.25 20.95 4.87
CA LEU A 285 0.88 20.11 5.25
C LEU A 285 2.18 20.61 4.59
N PRO A 286 3.33 20.43 5.22
CA PRO A 286 4.61 20.78 4.62
C PRO A 286 4.98 19.80 3.48
N ARG A 287 5.62 20.34 2.43
CA ARG A 287 6.28 19.55 1.37
C ARG A 287 5.37 18.48 0.73
N VAL A 288 4.17 18.88 0.31
CA VAL A 288 3.27 18.03 -0.45
C VAL A 288 3.52 18.24 -1.94
N ILE A 289 3.78 17.16 -2.69
CA ILE A 289 3.91 17.16 -4.15
C ILE A 289 2.68 16.47 -4.72
N SER A 290 1.92 17.19 -5.56
CA SER A 290 0.76 16.65 -6.25
C SER A 290 1.11 16.27 -7.69
N PHE A 291 0.78 15.06 -8.07
CA PHE A 291 0.87 14.59 -9.45
C PHE A 291 -0.50 14.50 -10.14
N LEU A 292 -1.53 15.07 -9.53
CA LEU A 292 -2.91 15.01 -10.05
C LEU A 292 -3.07 15.70 -11.41
N THR A 293 -2.39 16.84 -11.62
CA THR A 293 -2.58 17.69 -12.80
C THR A 293 -1.33 17.84 -13.65
N THR A 294 -0.37 16.94 -13.48
CA THR A 294 0.86 16.94 -14.25
C THR A 294 0.53 16.75 -15.74
N GLU A 295 0.96 17.67 -16.61
CA GLU A 295 0.70 17.60 -18.06
C GLU A 295 1.04 16.24 -18.64
N GLN A 296 2.14 15.67 -18.21
CA GLN A 296 2.61 14.37 -18.67
C GLN A 296 1.62 13.25 -18.34
N PHE A 297 0.98 13.28 -17.15
CA PHE A 297 -0.04 12.30 -16.79
C PHE A 297 -1.38 12.61 -17.46
N ARG A 298 -1.72 13.90 -17.65
CA ARG A 298 -2.93 14.35 -18.34
C ARG A 298 -2.94 13.92 -19.80
N ASP A 299 -1.88 14.21 -20.54
CA ASP A 299 -1.81 13.87 -21.98
C ASP A 299 -1.84 12.36 -22.21
N TYR A 300 -1.25 11.59 -21.29
CA TYR A 300 -1.26 10.15 -21.35
C TYR A 300 -2.59 9.51 -20.92
N GLU A 301 -3.36 10.13 -20.03
CA GLU A 301 -4.72 9.67 -19.72
C GLU A 301 -5.64 9.75 -20.93
N LEU A 302 -5.53 10.81 -21.72
CA LEU A 302 -6.38 11.04 -22.89
C LEU A 302 -5.93 10.21 -24.12
N THR A 303 -4.62 10.00 -24.29
CA THR A 303 -4.05 9.39 -25.50
C THR A 303 -3.44 8.01 -25.29
N ARG A 304 -2.85 7.75 -24.11
CA ARG A 304 -2.15 6.52 -23.78
C ARG A 304 -2.32 6.12 -22.29
N PRO A 305 -3.56 5.92 -21.81
CA PRO A 305 -3.80 5.63 -20.39
C PRO A 305 -3.04 4.42 -19.87
N LYS A 306 -2.77 3.43 -20.75
CA LYS A 306 -2.03 2.19 -20.42
C LYS A 306 -0.57 2.41 -20.03
N LEU A 307 0.01 3.58 -20.32
CA LEU A 307 1.42 3.83 -20.02
C LEU A 307 1.63 4.21 -18.54
N TYR A 308 0.69 4.95 -17.93
CA TYR A 308 0.84 5.45 -16.57
C TYR A 308 -0.06 4.78 -15.53
N TYR A 309 -1.08 4.04 -15.96
CA TYR A 309 -1.93 3.27 -15.08
C TYR A 309 -1.84 1.79 -15.42
N SER A 310 -1.61 0.96 -14.41
CA SER A 310 -1.74 -0.49 -14.55
C SER A 310 -3.21 -0.92 -14.47
N ASP A 311 -4.02 -0.15 -13.77
CA ASP A 311 -5.48 -0.15 -13.74
C ASP A 311 -5.96 1.25 -13.27
N TYR A 312 -7.26 1.49 -13.14
CA TYR A 312 -7.79 2.80 -12.70
C TYR A 312 -7.43 3.18 -11.25
N SER A 313 -6.85 2.28 -10.46
CA SER A 313 -6.43 2.54 -9.08
C SER A 313 -4.91 2.62 -8.92
N HIS A 314 -4.13 1.91 -9.74
CA HIS A 314 -2.70 1.76 -9.56
C HIS A 314 -1.92 2.40 -10.70
N VAL A 315 -0.91 3.19 -10.34
CA VAL A 315 0.04 3.76 -11.30
C VAL A 315 0.98 2.69 -11.87
N SER A 316 1.50 2.94 -13.07
CA SER A 316 2.50 2.08 -13.69
C SER A 316 3.89 2.30 -13.09
N PHE A 317 4.84 1.41 -13.39
CA PHE A 317 6.25 1.60 -13.02
C PHE A 317 6.83 2.89 -13.63
N ALA A 318 6.49 3.18 -14.90
CA ALA A 318 6.97 4.38 -15.56
C ALA A 318 6.50 5.68 -14.86
N ALA A 319 5.25 5.73 -14.42
CA ALA A 319 4.74 6.84 -13.64
C ALA A 319 5.45 6.96 -12.28
N ALA A 320 5.62 5.84 -11.59
CA ALA A 320 6.28 5.82 -10.29
C ALA A 320 7.75 6.24 -10.37
N ASP A 321 8.48 5.86 -11.44
CA ASP A 321 9.86 6.28 -11.65
C ASP A 321 9.96 7.82 -11.76
N LEU A 322 9.08 8.48 -12.52
CA LEU A 322 9.01 9.95 -12.62
C LEU A 322 8.66 10.60 -11.27
N MET A 323 7.76 9.98 -10.52
CA MET A 323 7.40 10.47 -9.19
C MET A 323 8.56 10.37 -8.20
N ILE A 324 9.34 9.27 -8.24
CA ILE A 324 10.54 9.10 -7.42
C ILE A 324 11.57 10.16 -7.76
N GLU A 325 11.80 10.45 -9.05
CA GLU A 325 12.72 11.52 -9.50
C GLU A 325 12.33 12.87 -8.87
N ASP A 326 11.07 13.25 -8.93
CA ASP A 326 10.57 14.50 -8.36
C ASP A 326 10.62 14.55 -6.83
N LEU A 327 10.30 13.41 -6.19
CA LEU A 327 10.41 13.30 -4.74
C LEU A 327 11.85 13.53 -4.27
N MET A 328 12.84 13.05 -5.02
CA MET A 328 14.26 13.30 -4.73
C MET A 328 14.68 14.75 -5.06
N ALA A 329 14.13 15.34 -6.13
CA ALA A 329 14.52 16.66 -6.62
C ALA A 329 13.91 17.83 -5.83
N TYR A 330 12.97 17.58 -4.91
CA TYR A 330 12.30 18.66 -4.17
C TYR A 330 13.30 19.65 -3.55
N PRO A 331 13.12 20.98 -3.67
CA PRO A 331 11.93 21.67 -4.22
C PRO A 331 11.98 21.93 -5.75
N ASN A 332 12.89 21.33 -6.49
CA ASN A 332 13.14 21.54 -7.93
C ASN A 332 12.53 20.41 -8.79
N GLN A 333 11.33 19.97 -8.43
CA GLN A 333 10.61 18.94 -9.17
C GLN A 333 10.28 19.38 -10.59
N ARG A 334 10.25 18.41 -11.51
CA ARG A 334 10.01 18.61 -12.93
C ARG A 334 8.58 18.32 -13.35
N TYR A 335 7.96 17.34 -12.73
CA TYR A 335 6.67 16.80 -13.16
C TYR A 335 5.52 17.15 -12.21
N GLY A 336 5.71 16.99 -10.91
CA GLY A 336 4.70 17.30 -9.91
C GLY A 336 4.64 18.79 -9.54
N HIS A 337 3.55 19.18 -8.92
CA HIS A 337 3.36 20.53 -8.43
C HIS A 337 3.37 20.55 -6.90
N VAL A 338 4.07 21.52 -6.32
CA VAL A 338 3.97 21.75 -4.87
C VAL A 338 2.52 22.11 -4.56
N LEU A 339 1.87 21.31 -3.71
CA LEU A 339 0.53 21.59 -3.22
C LEU A 339 0.62 22.38 -1.92
N ASN A 340 0.14 23.61 -1.94
CA ASN A 340 0.02 24.47 -0.77
C ASN A 340 -1.20 25.41 -0.96
N PRO A 341 -1.62 26.20 0.04
CA PRO A 341 -2.78 27.07 -0.08
C PRO A 341 -2.73 28.06 -1.27
N ASN A 342 -1.54 28.47 -1.71
CA ASN A 342 -1.38 29.40 -2.84
C ASN A 342 -1.54 28.72 -4.20
N THR A 343 -1.10 27.46 -4.33
CA THR A 343 -1.17 26.70 -5.59
C THR A 343 -2.47 25.89 -5.72
N LEU A 344 -3.15 25.63 -4.62
CA LEU A 344 -4.38 24.84 -4.55
C LEU A 344 -5.46 25.27 -5.56
N PRO A 345 -5.82 26.59 -5.70
CA PRO A 345 -6.87 26.99 -6.63
C PRO A 345 -6.55 26.60 -8.09
N ARG A 346 -5.29 26.76 -8.49
CA ARG A 346 -4.83 26.37 -9.83
C ARG A 346 -4.93 24.83 -10.01
N ILE A 347 -4.44 24.05 -9.06
CA ILE A 347 -4.49 22.59 -9.13
C ILE A 347 -5.93 22.08 -9.22
N ILE A 348 -6.86 22.67 -8.47
CA ILE A 348 -8.29 22.33 -8.54
C ILE A 348 -8.86 22.65 -9.92
N ALA A 349 -8.60 23.86 -10.46
CA ALA A 349 -9.09 24.24 -11.77
C ALA A 349 -8.57 23.33 -12.89
N GLU A 350 -7.27 23.05 -12.91
CA GLU A 350 -6.65 22.15 -13.88
C GLU A 350 -7.23 20.73 -13.78
N TRP A 351 -7.50 20.26 -12.57
CA TRP A 351 -8.11 18.95 -12.33
C TRP A 351 -9.56 18.89 -12.85
N ASP A 352 -10.36 19.92 -12.56
CA ASP A 352 -11.75 20.01 -13.03
C ASP A 352 -11.84 20.07 -14.55
N ASP A 353 -10.91 20.79 -15.20
CA ASP A 353 -10.80 20.82 -16.66
C ASP A 353 -10.43 19.43 -17.22
N GLN A 354 -9.47 18.74 -16.60
CA GLN A 354 -9.07 17.38 -16.99
C GLN A 354 -10.23 16.38 -16.85
N LEU A 355 -10.96 16.43 -15.75
CA LEU A 355 -12.12 15.57 -15.52
C LEU A 355 -13.22 15.87 -16.55
N SER A 356 -13.49 17.15 -16.84
CA SER A 356 -14.50 17.56 -17.82
C SER A 356 -14.13 17.09 -19.24
N ALA A 357 -12.87 17.20 -19.63
CA ALA A 357 -12.38 16.68 -20.91
C ALA A 357 -12.52 15.15 -20.99
N TRP A 358 -12.20 14.42 -19.90
CA TRP A 358 -12.36 12.98 -19.86
C TRP A 358 -13.83 12.56 -19.96
N GLU A 359 -14.75 13.27 -19.29
CA GLU A 359 -16.20 13.00 -19.35
C GLU A 359 -16.74 13.17 -20.78
N GLN A 360 -16.27 14.18 -21.52
CA GLN A 360 -16.62 14.39 -22.92
C GLN A 360 -16.14 13.28 -23.83
N LEU A 361 -14.97 12.69 -23.56
CA LEU A 361 -14.39 11.59 -24.32
C LEU A 361 -14.99 10.23 -23.96
N ASN A 362 -15.69 10.13 -22.81
CA ASN A 362 -16.25 8.88 -22.32
C ASN A 362 -17.76 8.99 -22.01
N PRO A 363 -18.60 9.48 -22.96
CA PRO A 363 -20.02 9.77 -22.71
C PRO A 363 -20.81 8.50 -22.31
N ASP A 364 -20.51 7.36 -22.89
CA ASP A 364 -21.20 6.10 -22.58
C ASP A 364 -20.96 5.66 -21.13
N PHE A 365 -19.73 5.82 -20.63
CA PHE A 365 -19.42 5.56 -19.23
C PHE A 365 -20.20 6.48 -18.31
N VAL A 366 -20.20 7.78 -18.59
CA VAL A 366 -20.89 8.81 -17.80
C VAL A 366 -22.39 8.55 -17.75
N GLN A 367 -23.00 8.21 -18.89
CA GLN A 367 -24.43 7.87 -18.97
C GLN A 367 -24.73 6.58 -18.23
N GLY A 368 -23.93 5.53 -18.40
CA GLY A 368 -24.08 4.26 -17.69
C GLY A 368 -23.96 4.43 -16.17
N PHE A 369 -23.01 5.24 -15.69
CA PHE A 369 -22.85 5.56 -14.28
C PHE A 369 -24.07 6.32 -13.74
N LYS A 370 -24.55 7.37 -14.43
CA LYS A 370 -25.76 8.12 -14.05
C LYS A 370 -26.99 7.21 -14.01
N ALA A 371 -27.16 6.33 -14.99
CA ALA A 371 -28.27 5.37 -15.02
C ALA A 371 -28.20 4.39 -13.84
N ALA A 372 -27.01 3.88 -13.53
CA ALA A 372 -26.79 3.00 -12.39
C ALA A 372 -27.11 3.68 -11.05
N MET A 373 -26.73 4.96 -10.89
CA MET A 373 -27.04 5.73 -9.68
C MET A 373 -28.54 5.98 -9.50
N ARG A 374 -29.29 6.20 -10.61
CA ARG A 374 -30.75 6.40 -10.57
C ARG A 374 -31.53 5.12 -10.26
N SER A 375 -31.04 3.97 -10.74
CA SER A 375 -31.78 2.70 -10.60
C SER A 375 -31.71 2.08 -9.19
N GLY A 376 -30.91 2.63 -8.28
CA GLY A 376 -30.74 2.09 -6.93
C GLY A 376 -30.22 0.63 -6.88
N LYS A 377 -29.79 0.07 -8.05
CA LYS A 377 -29.35 -1.33 -8.18
C LYS A 377 -27.86 -1.51 -7.94
#